data_a40eac3c1ebef9825d6863f69bf87e71
#
_entry.id   a40eac3c1ebef9825d6863f69bf87e71
#
_cell.length_a   1.000
_cell.length_b   1.000
_cell.length_c   1.000
_cell.angle_alpha   90.00
_cell.angle_beta   90.00
_cell.angle_gamma   90.00
#
_symmetry.space_group_name_H-M   'P 1'
#
loop_
_entity.id
_entity.type
_entity.pdbx_description
1 polymer ?
#
loop_
_entity_poly.entity_id
_entity_poly.type
_entity_poly.pdbx_seq_one_letter_code
_entity_poly.pdbx_strand_id
1 'polypeptide(L)'
;MTRRLHRLLLGLVVSTLALALTSTLASPAQATNAAGPATIVNRLTGPFAMNDTVGRHNIVGTDLGVMWDNGRGEILTAFGDTQSFNGWSLLYGELYYWRSNVLLRSTDRNLADGMTFTSHAGRPGHAKRLLKPNVRREVTIIPTAGVAANGKQYMTVMSVKRWDSPGIWTTNWSGLVVSDDNGENWRALDAFRPNGGGNKKFQMGAFLKVGKTVYHYGTPDGRWGGVYLARVDEKDIENLGKWDYFSYGRWVRNNPGAATPVMGAPTGEMSVAWNDYLGKYISLASQDIGVTLRTADKPWGPWTSGELVAPSADPYTGYAPYIHPWSKGSTLYFTYSISIGYQVYLMRLPLKR
;
A
#
# COMPACT_ATOMS: atom_id res chain seq x y z
N MET A 1 6.66 -75.04 53.09
CA MET A 1 6.63 -74.19 54.27
C MET A 1 6.71 -72.74 53.75
N THR A 2 5.83 -71.88 53.82
CA THR A 2 4.77 -71.44 54.72
C THR A 2 3.80 -70.52 53.90
N ARG A 3 2.54 -70.67 54.16
CA ARG A 3 1.41 -69.85 53.57
C ARG A 3 1.43 -68.45 54.18
N ARG A 4 0.98 -67.42 53.37
CA ARG A 4 0.19 -66.28 53.90
C ARG A 4 -0.60 -65.69 52.74
N LEU A 5 -1.83 -65.90 52.74
CA LEU A 5 -3.06 -65.12 52.94
C LEU A 5 -3.22 -63.86 52.10
N HIS A 6 -4.24 -63.95 51.24
CA HIS A 6 -4.93 -62.86 50.55
C HIS A 6 -5.62 -61.90 51.50
N ARG A 7 -5.54 -60.64 51.23
CA ARG A 7 -6.59 -59.67 51.59
C ARG A 7 -6.98 -58.87 50.33
N LEU A 8 -8.23 -59.08 49.87
CA LEU A 8 -8.92 -58.23 48.95
C LEU A 8 -9.28 -56.92 49.66
N LEU A 9 -8.94 -55.80 49.08
CA LEU A 9 -9.53 -54.51 49.38
C LEU A 9 -10.27 -54.05 48.10
N LEU A 10 -11.61 -54.04 48.17
CA LEU A 10 -12.48 -53.39 47.25
C LEU A 10 -12.34 -51.86 47.43
N GLY A 11 -11.73 -51.21 46.45
CA GLY A 11 -11.70 -49.76 46.34
C GLY A 11 -12.85 -49.31 45.42
N LEU A 12 -13.85 -48.64 45.95
CA LEU A 12 -14.93 -47.99 45.27
C LEU A 12 -14.37 -46.76 44.50
N VAL A 13 -14.27 -46.83 43.19
CA VAL A 13 -13.92 -45.68 42.34
C VAL A 13 -15.23 -44.93 42.01
N VAL A 14 -15.44 -43.81 42.70
CA VAL A 14 -16.49 -42.85 42.34
C VAL A 14 -15.95 -41.97 41.24
N SER A 15 -16.37 -42.25 40.01
CA SER A 15 -16.08 -41.41 38.84
C SER A 15 -17.02 -40.19 38.82
N THR A 16 -16.53 -39.03 39.28
CA THR A 16 -17.21 -37.76 39.06
C THR A 16 -16.99 -37.31 37.64
N LEU A 17 -18.03 -37.43 36.81
CA LEU A 17 -18.07 -36.89 35.45
C LEU A 17 -18.24 -35.36 35.56
N ALA A 18 -17.14 -34.61 35.47
CA ALA A 18 -17.21 -33.14 35.32
C ALA A 18 -17.61 -32.81 33.89
N LEU A 19 -18.87 -32.43 33.68
CA LEU A 19 -19.35 -31.84 32.44
C LEU A 19 -18.73 -30.43 32.30
N ALA A 20 -17.65 -30.29 31.53
CA ALA A 20 -17.15 -28.98 31.13
C ALA A 20 -18.07 -28.39 30.06
N LEU A 21 -18.99 -27.51 30.47
CA LEU A 21 -19.70 -26.63 29.53
C LEU A 21 -18.63 -25.67 28.90
N THR A 22 -18.14 -26.02 27.74
CA THR A 22 -17.43 -25.05 26.90
C THR A 22 -18.47 -24.12 26.27
N SER A 23 -18.75 -22.99 26.93
CA SER A 23 -19.43 -21.88 26.29
C SER A 23 -18.52 -21.36 25.19
N THR A 24 -18.77 -21.75 23.95
CA THR A 24 -18.22 -21.07 22.77
C THR A 24 -18.84 -19.68 22.75
N LEU A 25 -18.15 -18.71 23.33
CA LEU A 25 -18.44 -17.30 23.09
C LEU A 25 -18.23 -17.10 21.59
N ALA A 26 -19.32 -17.07 20.84
CA ALA A 26 -19.30 -16.63 19.45
C ALA A 26 -18.69 -15.22 19.46
N SER A 27 -17.54 -15.05 18.84
CA SER A 27 -16.98 -13.72 18.61
C SER A 27 -18.07 -12.90 17.92
N PRO A 28 -18.34 -11.68 18.40
CA PRO A 28 -19.35 -10.85 17.75
C PRO A 28 -18.98 -10.72 16.28
N ALA A 29 -19.96 -10.97 15.40
CA ALA A 29 -19.76 -10.83 13.97
C ALA A 29 -19.20 -9.42 13.72
N GLN A 30 -18.00 -9.35 13.13
CA GLN A 30 -17.37 -8.07 12.86
C GLN A 30 -18.22 -7.33 11.83
N ALA A 31 -18.66 -6.11 12.15
CA ALA A 31 -19.45 -5.30 11.24
C ALA A 31 -18.64 -5.10 9.94
N THR A 32 -19.21 -5.51 8.81
CA THR A 32 -18.65 -5.30 7.49
C THR A 32 -18.97 -3.89 7.03
N ASN A 33 -18.00 -3.19 6.45
CA ASN A 33 -18.18 -1.83 5.93
C ASN A 33 -18.33 -1.79 4.40
N ALA A 34 -18.07 -2.89 3.69
CA ALA A 34 -18.41 -3.01 2.28
C ALA A 34 -19.89 -3.43 2.11
N ALA A 35 -20.59 -2.79 1.18
CA ALA A 35 -21.94 -3.15 0.78
C ALA A 35 -21.98 -4.20 -0.34
N GLY A 36 -20.81 -4.61 -0.83
CA GLY A 36 -20.61 -5.60 -1.88
C GLY A 36 -19.15 -5.58 -2.36
N PRO A 37 -18.76 -6.45 -3.30
CA PRO A 37 -17.43 -6.48 -3.83
C PRO A 37 -17.10 -5.23 -4.64
N ALA A 38 -15.81 -4.92 -4.75
CA ALA A 38 -15.33 -3.89 -5.65
C ALA A 38 -15.54 -4.29 -7.12
N THR A 39 -15.85 -3.30 -7.96
CA THR A 39 -16.06 -3.49 -9.40
C THR A 39 -15.19 -2.53 -10.20
N ILE A 40 -14.80 -2.92 -11.41
CA ILE A 40 -14.07 -2.06 -12.34
C ILE A 40 -14.98 -0.93 -12.83
N VAL A 41 -14.49 0.31 -12.77
CA VAL A 41 -15.11 1.46 -13.42
C VAL A 41 -14.55 1.59 -14.83
N ASN A 42 -13.22 1.71 -14.95
CA ASN A 42 -12.55 1.87 -16.22
C ASN A 42 -11.09 1.45 -16.18
N ARG A 43 -10.51 1.11 -17.34
CA ARG A 43 -9.08 0.91 -17.49
C ARG A 43 -8.40 2.26 -17.73
N LEU A 44 -7.42 2.59 -16.90
CA LEU A 44 -6.76 3.90 -16.91
C LEU A 44 -5.54 3.95 -17.84
N THR A 45 -4.83 2.84 -18.02
CA THR A 45 -3.55 2.78 -18.72
C THR A 45 -3.54 1.76 -19.85
N GLY A 46 -2.59 1.90 -20.78
CA GLY A 46 -2.31 0.96 -21.85
C GLY A 46 -3.14 1.18 -23.13
N PRO A 47 -3.01 0.28 -24.11
CA PRO A 47 -3.75 0.36 -25.36
C PRO A 47 -5.27 0.35 -25.12
N PHE A 48 -5.99 1.21 -25.83
CA PHE A 48 -7.45 1.35 -25.73
C PHE A 48 -7.97 1.78 -24.35
N ALA A 49 -7.10 2.28 -23.44
CA ALA A 49 -7.55 2.89 -22.20
C ALA A 49 -8.22 4.24 -22.45
N MET A 50 -9.13 4.64 -21.54
CA MET A 50 -9.85 5.90 -21.64
C MET A 50 -8.93 7.13 -21.78
N ASN A 51 -7.72 7.05 -21.25
CA ASN A 51 -6.75 8.15 -21.22
C ASN A 51 -5.85 8.24 -22.45
N ASP A 52 -5.92 7.30 -23.38
CA ASP A 52 -4.95 7.17 -24.48
C ASP A 52 -3.50 7.34 -24.00
N THR A 53 -3.13 6.56 -22.96
CA THR A 53 -1.82 6.71 -22.35
C THR A 53 -0.67 6.33 -23.28
N VAL A 54 -0.95 5.55 -24.31
CA VAL A 54 0.02 5.22 -25.35
C VAL A 54 0.36 6.46 -26.19
N GLY A 55 -0.65 7.11 -26.77
CA GLY A 55 -0.45 8.29 -27.63
C GLY A 55 -0.03 9.54 -26.85
N ARG A 56 -0.70 9.82 -25.74
CA ARG A 56 -0.50 11.07 -24.99
C ARG A 56 0.69 11.06 -24.04
N HIS A 57 1.10 9.89 -23.54
CA HIS A 57 2.10 9.80 -22.45
C HIS A 57 3.23 8.81 -22.74
N ASN A 58 3.14 8.08 -23.86
CA ASN A 58 4.04 6.96 -24.20
C ASN A 58 4.11 5.91 -23.08
N ILE A 59 2.94 5.48 -22.58
CA ILE A 59 2.80 4.43 -21.58
C ILE A 59 2.00 3.29 -22.19
N VAL A 60 2.64 2.15 -22.43
CA VAL A 60 2.04 0.95 -23.01
C VAL A 60 1.56 0.01 -21.91
N GLY A 61 2.32 -0.10 -20.84
CA GLY A 61 2.00 -0.89 -19.65
C GLY A 61 2.67 -0.29 -18.42
N THR A 62 1.98 -0.36 -17.28
CA THR A 62 2.49 0.14 -16.00
C THR A 62 1.67 -0.43 -14.86
N ASP A 63 2.15 -0.22 -13.65
CA ASP A 63 1.49 -0.66 -12.42
C ASP A 63 1.45 0.41 -11.33
N LEU A 64 0.90 0.04 -10.18
CA LEU A 64 0.70 0.83 -8.96
C LEU A 64 -0.37 1.93 -9.14
N GLY A 65 0.02 3.17 -9.42
CA GLY A 65 -0.91 4.30 -9.38
C GLY A 65 -1.07 4.88 -7.98
N VAL A 66 0.09 5.11 -7.31
CA VAL A 66 0.16 5.79 -6.00
C VAL A 66 -0.37 7.20 -6.12
N MET A 67 -1.46 7.52 -5.42
CA MET A 67 -2.13 8.82 -5.53
C MET A 67 -2.04 9.66 -4.27
N TRP A 68 -1.91 10.99 -4.45
CA TRP A 68 -2.08 11.97 -3.37
C TRP A 68 -2.58 13.30 -3.92
N ASP A 69 -3.31 14.03 -3.09
CA ASP A 69 -3.71 15.43 -3.37
C ASP A 69 -2.49 16.34 -3.22
N ASN A 70 -2.17 17.12 -4.25
CA ASN A 70 -1.03 18.05 -4.22
C ASN A 70 -1.28 19.31 -3.37
N GLY A 71 -2.49 19.47 -2.81
CA GLY A 71 -2.89 20.65 -2.04
C GLY A 71 -3.22 21.88 -2.91
N ARG A 72 -3.26 21.73 -4.23
CA ARG A 72 -3.48 22.81 -5.21
C ARG A 72 -4.58 22.47 -6.23
N GLY A 73 -5.39 21.45 -5.94
CA GLY A 73 -6.53 21.06 -6.78
C GLY A 73 -6.22 20.01 -7.84
N GLU A 74 -5.07 19.33 -7.75
CA GLU A 74 -4.73 18.19 -8.60
C GLU A 74 -4.37 16.97 -7.76
N ILE A 75 -4.63 15.80 -8.33
CA ILE A 75 -4.10 14.51 -7.87
C ILE A 75 -2.84 14.21 -8.65
N LEU A 76 -1.75 13.97 -7.94
CA LEU A 76 -0.55 13.38 -8.49
C LEU A 76 -0.66 11.87 -8.38
N THR A 77 -0.34 11.18 -9.49
CA THR A 77 -0.38 9.72 -9.59
C THR A 77 0.98 9.21 -10.06
N ALA A 78 1.74 8.59 -9.17
CA ALA A 78 3.02 7.97 -9.50
C ALA A 78 2.82 6.50 -9.83
N PHE A 79 3.38 6.07 -10.94
CA PHE A 79 3.37 4.69 -11.41
C PHE A 79 4.75 4.06 -11.21
N GLY A 80 4.78 2.74 -11.08
CA GLY A 80 5.98 1.94 -10.98
C GLY A 80 6.64 1.71 -12.33
N ASP A 81 7.20 0.54 -12.46
CA ASP A 81 7.86 0.11 -13.70
C ASP A 81 6.93 0.29 -14.90
N THR A 82 7.40 0.96 -15.93
CA THR A 82 6.57 1.44 -17.04
C THR A 82 7.18 1.05 -18.38
N GLN A 83 6.42 0.33 -19.18
CA GLN A 83 6.75 -0.03 -20.56
C GLN A 83 6.36 1.10 -21.52
N SER A 84 7.20 1.36 -22.51
CA SER A 84 7.04 2.44 -23.47
C SER A 84 7.44 1.99 -24.86
N PHE A 85 6.83 2.58 -25.89
CA PHE A 85 7.37 2.43 -27.23
C PHE A 85 8.67 3.25 -27.38
N ASN A 86 9.65 2.63 -28.01
CA ASN A 86 10.85 3.31 -28.46
C ASN A 86 10.81 3.43 -29.98
N GLY A 87 10.55 4.61 -30.51
CA GLY A 87 10.48 4.82 -31.95
C GLY A 87 11.76 4.47 -32.74
N TRP A 88 12.92 4.39 -32.04
CA TRP A 88 14.19 3.98 -32.63
C TRP A 88 14.45 2.47 -32.52
N SER A 89 13.73 1.76 -31.67
CA SER A 89 13.99 0.33 -31.42
C SER A 89 13.45 -0.60 -32.49
N LEU A 90 12.55 -0.14 -33.35
CA LEU A 90 12.18 -0.86 -34.57
C LEU A 90 13.39 -1.18 -35.46
N LEU A 91 14.45 -0.35 -35.37
CA LEU A 91 15.71 -0.54 -36.08
C LEU A 91 16.69 -1.50 -35.37
N TYR A 92 16.51 -1.74 -34.06
CA TYR A 92 17.41 -2.53 -33.22
C TYR A 92 16.75 -3.74 -32.54
N GLY A 93 15.49 -4.05 -32.89
CA GLY A 93 14.79 -5.24 -32.38
C GLY A 93 14.22 -5.11 -30.96
N GLU A 94 14.36 -3.97 -30.29
CA GLU A 94 13.77 -3.72 -28.98
C GLU A 94 12.50 -2.86 -29.12
N LEU A 95 11.33 -3.50 -29.09
CA LEU A 95 10.05 -2.82 -29.28
C LEU A 95 9.69 -1.89 -28.11
N TYR A 96 10.21 -2.17 -26.93
CA TYR A 96 9.89 -1.47 -25.68
C TYR A 96 11.14 -1.05 -24.94
N TYR A 97 11.07 0.11 -24.27
CA TYR A 97 12.04 0.45 -23.25
C TYR A 97 11.38 0.68 -21.89
N TRP A 98 12.11 0.46 -20.82
CA TRP A 98 11.62 0.44 -19.46
C TRP A 98 11.97 1.73 -18.69
N ARG A 99 10.99 2.26 -17.98
CA ARG A 99 11.16 3.37 -17.02
C ARG A 99 10.73 2.89 -15.65
N SER A 100 11.57 3.09 -14.63
CA SER A 100 11.28 2.64 -13.25
C SER A 100 10.09 3.35 -12.61
N ASN A 101 9.74 4.54 -13.10
CA ASN A 101 8.70 5.35 -12.50
C ASN A 101 8.33 6.51 -13.41
N VAL A 102 7.06 6.86 -13.43
CA VAL A 102 6.51 8.03 -14.15
C VAL A 102 5.42 8.68 -13.28
N LEU A 103 5.03 9.93 -13.60
CA LEU A 103 3.97 10.65 -12.89
C LEU A 103 3.00 11.27 -13.88
N LEU A 104 1.70 11.05 -13.62
CA LEU A 104 0.60 11.73 -14.29
C LEU A 104 -0.18 12.57 -13.29
N ARG A 105 -0.94 13.56 -13.79
CA ARG A 105 -1.76 14.48 -12.98
C ARG A 105 -3.20 14.41 -13.42
N SER A 106 -4.14 14.58 -12.49
CA SER A 106 -5.57 14.58 -12.72
C SER A 106 -6.23 15.73 -11.96
N THR A 107 -7.17 16.41 -12.62
CA THR A 107 -8.09 17.36 -11.97
C THR A 107 -9.51 16.81 -11.93
N ASP A 108 -9.69 15.55 -12.32
CA ASP A 108 -10.99 14.91 -12.43
C ASP A 108 -11.66 14.73 -11.06
N ARG A 109 -12.90 15.19 -10.96
CA ARG A 109 -13.72 15.07 -9.74
C ARG A 109 -14.92 14.14 -9.93
N ASN A 110 -15.20 13.73 -11.16
CA ASN A 110 -16.26 12.77 -11.46
C ASN A 110 -15.68 11.37 -11.71
N LEU A 111 -15.47 10.63 -10.63
CA LEU A 111 -14.89 9.29 -10.73
C LEU A 111 -15.89 8.20 -11.13
N ALA A 112 -17.17 8.56 -11.29
CA ALA A 112 -18.21 7.58 -11.62
C ALA A 112 -18.12 7.04 -13.06
N ASP A 113 -17.55 7.82 -13.97
CA ASP A 113 -17.33 7.48 -15.38
C ASP A 113 -15.85 7.17 -15.70
N GLY A 114 -14.96 7.29 -14.70
CA GLY A 114 -13.53 7.02 -14.84
C GLY A 114 -12.67 8.06 -14.12
N MET A 115 -11.38 8.09 -14.42
CA MET A 115 -10.45 9.13 -13.99
C MET A 115 -9.58 9.54 -15.18
N THR A 116 -9.65 10.81 -15.55
CA THR A 116 -8.88 11.36 -16.68
C THR A 116 -7.56 11.95 -16.22
N PHE A 117 -6.49 11.74 -16.99
CA PHE A 117 -5.20 12.41 -16.77
C PHE A 117 -5.08 13.63 -17.67
N THR A 118 -4.80 14.78 -17.08
CA THR A 118 -4.67 16.08 -17.75
C THR A 118 -3.26 16.34 -18.27
N SER A 119 -2.24 15.89 -17.52
CA SER A 119 -0.83 16.09 -17.85
C SER A 119 0.07 15.00 -17.27
N HIS A 120 1.36 15.10 -17.53
CA HIS A 120 2.41 14.23 -16.96
C HIS A 120 3.68 15.03 -16.68
N ALA A 121 4.59 14.46 -15.92
CA ALA A 121 5.95 14.98 -15.82
C ALA A 121 6.74 14.61 -17.07
N GLY A 122 7.34 15.58 -17.73
CA GLY A 122 8.14 15.37 -18.95
C GLY A 122 7.75 16.29 -20.10
N ARG A 123 8.05 15.88 -21.30
CA ARG A 123 7.74 16.64 -22.53
C ARG A 123 6.43 16.14 -23.16
N PRO A 124 5.74 16.95 -23.95
CA PRO A 124 4.53 16.53 -24.66
C PRO A 124 4.70 15.17 -25.36
N GLY A 125 3.74 14.27 -25.18
CA GLY A 125 3.74 12.91 -25.74
C GLY A 125 4.69 11.93 -25.04
N HIS A 126 5.38 12.32 -23.95
CA HIS A 126 6.34 11.43 -23.29
C HIS A 126 6.50 11.73 -21.82
N ALA A 127 5.85 10.96 -20.95
CA ALA A 127 6.11 10.99 -19.51
C ALA A 127 7.54 10.55 -19.21
N LYS A 128 8.32 11.38 -18.53
CA LYS A 128 9.73 11.08 -18.23
C LYS A 128 9.88 10.15 -17.04
N ARG A 129 11.00 9.44 -16.95
CA ARG A 129 11.44 8.79 -15.71
C ARG A 129 11.73 9.86 -14.68
N LEU A 130 11.14 9.73 -13.47
CA LEU A 130 11.36 10.69 -12.37
C LEU A 130 12.70 10.46 -11.68
N LEU A 131 13.01 9.19 -11.40
CA LEU A 131 14.20 8.76 -10.67
C LEU A 131 14.91 7.64 -11.44
N LYS A 132 16.19 7.82 -11.68
CA LYS A 132 17.02 6.85 -12.39
C LYS A 132 17.67 5.87 -11.39
N PRO A 133 17.47 4.55 -11.52
CA PRO A 133 18.17 3.59 -10.69
C PRO A 133 19.67 3.55 -11.00
N ASN A 134 20.45 3.23 -9.98
CA ASN A 134 21.85 2.86 -10.16
C ASN A 134 21.91 1.39 -10.61
N VAL A 135 21.95 1.18 -11.91
CA VAL A 135 21.87 -0.17 -12.55
C VAL A 135 22.93 -1.18 -12.08
N ARG A 136 23.96 -0.74 -11.34
CA ARG A 136 24.94 -1.67 -10.74
C ARG A 136 24.45 -2.25 -9.41
N ARG A 137 23.46 -1.64 -8.77
CA ARG A 137 22.97 -2.00 -7.41
C ARG A 137 21.47 -2.14 -7.33
N GLU A 138 20.74 -1.58 -8.30
CA GLU A 138 19.29 -1.43 -8.28
C GLU A 138 18.70 -1.97 -9.57
N VAL A 139 17.74 -2.86 -9.44
CA VAL A 139 16.92 -3.31 -10.58
C VAL A 139 15.99 -2.18 -10.99
N THR A 140 15.36 -1.54 -10.02
CA THR A 140 14.41 -0.44 -10.22
C THR A 140 14.27 0.40 -8.95
N ILE A 141 13.67 1.60 -9.08
CA ILE A 141 13.22 2.46 -7.97
C ILE A 141 11.71 2.62 -8.08
N ILE A 142 10.98 2.10 -7.11
CA ILE A 142 9.52 2.02 -7.12
C ILE A 142 8.91 3.05 -6.15
N PRO A 143 7.97 3.90 -6.60
CA PRO A 143 7.15 4.74 -5.71
C PRO A 143 6.30 3.88 -4.78
N THR A 144 6.17 4.28 -3.51
CA THR A 144 5.36 3.52 -2.55
C THR A 144 4.29 4.36 -1.86
N ALA A 145 4.53 5.64 -1.60
CA ALA A 145 3.56 6.57 -1.04
C ALA A 145 3.88 8.01 -1.44
N GLY A 146 2.86 8.87 -1.49
CA GLY A 146 3.01 10.30 -1.75
C GLY A 146 2.23 11.16 -0.76
N VAL A 147 2.72 12.38 -0.49
CA VAL A 147 2.05 13.36 0.36
C VAL A 147 2.50 14.79 0.05
N ALA A 148 1.56 15.73 0.10
CA ALA A 148 1.86 17.16 0.09
C ALA A 148 2.10 17.67 1.51
N ALA A 149 3.23 18.32 1.73
CA ALA A 149 3.58 18.93 3.01
C ALA A 149 4.49 20.15 2.78
N ASN A 150 4.41 21.17 3.62
CA ASN A 150 5.25 22.39 3.54
C ASN A 150 5.27 23.06 2.15
N GLY A 151 4.17 22.98 1.39
CA GLY A 151 4.10 23.52 0.03
C GLY A 151 4.84 22.72 -1.04
N LYS A 152 5.42 21.57 -0.68
CA LYS A 152 6.19 20.65 -1.54
C LYS A 152 5.47 19.31 -1.69
N GLN A 153 5.93 18.51 -2.65
CA GLN A 153 5.49 17.13 -2.84
C GLN A 153 6.58 16.18 -2.34
N TYR A 154 6.20 15.23 -1.48
CA TYR A 154 7.07 14.20 -0.97
C TYR A 154 6.60 12.82 -1.46
N MET A 155 7.53 11.96 -1.76
CA MET A 155 7.24 10.58 -2.14
C MET A 155 8.24 9.65 -1.46
N THR A 156 7.76 8.55 -0.90
CA THR A 156 8.64 7.44 -0.53
C THR A 156 8.86 6.54 -1.73
N VAL A 157 10.09 6.07 -1.83
CA VAL A 157 10.49 5.10 -2.86
C VAL A 157 11.23 3.94 -2.22
N MET A 158 11.17 2.76 -2.84
CA MET A 158 12.02 1.63 -2.51
C MET A 158 13.02 1.36 -3.64
N SER A 159 14.27 1.11 -3.26
CA SER A 159 15.32 0.64 -4.16
C SER A 159 15.28 -0.88 -4.19
N VAL A 160 14.83 -1.47 -5.28
CA VAL A 160 14.75 -2.92 -5.43
C VAL A 160 16.12 -3.47 -5.81
N LYS A 161 16.62 -4.39 -4.98
CA LYS A 161 17.88 -5.10 -5.20
C LYS A 161 17.71 -6.29 -6.15
N ARG A 162 16.61 -7.05 -5.97
CA ARG A 162 16.27 -8.20 -6.78
C ARG A 162 14.79 -8.57 -6.62
N TRP A 163 14.22 -9.13 -7.65
CA TRP A 163 12.95 -9.83 -7.63
C TRP A 163 13.22 -11.32 -7.37
N ASP A 164 12.70 -11.86 -6.28
CA ASP A 164 12.94 -13.26 -5.88
C ASP A 164 11.84 -14.17 -6.44
N SER A 165 10.57 -13.82 -6.22
CA SER A 165 9.38 -14.47 -6.80
C SER A 165 8.19 -13.53 -6.71
N PRO A 166 7.04 -13.80 -7.32
CA PRO A 166 5.86 -12.97 -7.19
C PRO A 166 5.51 -12.71 -5.72
N GLY A 167 5.36 -11.43 -5.36
CA GLY A 167 5.11 -10.99 -3.98
C GLY A 167 6.32 -11.06 -3.03
N ILE A 168 7.48 -11.49 -3.52
CA ILE A 168 8.73 -11.55 -2.74
C ILE A 168 9.84 -10.82 -3.50
N TRP A 169 10.40 -9.81 -2.88
CA TRP A 169 11.57 -9.07 -3.37
C TRP A 169 12.42 -8.58 -2.22
N THR A 170 13.65 -8.24 -2.52
CA THR A 170 14.59 -7.67 -1.55
C THR A 170 14.90 -6.24 -1.95
N THR A 171 14.79 -5.32 -1.00
CA THR A 171 15.19 -3.92 -1.19
C THR A 171 16.63 -3.68 -0.69
N ASN A 172 17.30 -2.66 -1.25
CA ASN A 172 18.51 -2.12 -0.66
C ASN A 172 18.16 -1.14 0.47
N TRP A 173 17.18 -0.28 0.20
CA TRP A 173 16.73 0.78 1.09
C TRP A 173 15.36 1.33 0.63
N SER A 174 14.71 2.07 1.51
CA SER A 174 13.64 2.99 1.18
C SER A 174 14.03 4.41 1.56
N GLY A 175 13.45 5.43 0.92
CA GLY A 175 13.80 6.80 1.21
C GLY A 175 12.78 7.81 0.74
N LEU A 176 12.91 9.04 1.26
CA LEU A 176 12.12 10.19 0.83
C LEU A 176 12.80 10.89 -0.35
N VAL A 177 11.97 11.26 -1.31
CA VAL A 177 12.32 12.19 -2.38
C VAL A 177 11.37 13.36 -2.35
N VAL A 178 11.79 14.53 -2.81
CA VAL A 178 11.01 15.77 -2.76
C VAL A 178 11.01 16.48 -4.10
N SER A 179 9.88 17.10 -4.40
CA SER A 179 9.67 17.98 -5.55
C SER A 179 9.11 19.33 -5.09
N ASP A 180 9.71 20.40 -5.57
CA ASP A 180 9.28 21.78 -5.33
C ASP A 180 8.42 22.32 -6.50
N ASP A 181 8.31 21.58 -7.60
CA ASP A 181 7.71 21.99 -8.89
C ASP A 181 6.54 21.07 -9.33
N ASN A 182 5.68 20.70 -8.38
CA ASN A 182 4.48 19.90 -8.63
C ASN A 182 4.76 18.51 -9.25
N GLY A 183 5.84 17.87 -8.82
CA GLY A 183 6.20 16.53 -9.27
C GLY A 183 6.90 16.49 -10.62
N GLU A 184 7.31 17.65 -11.15
CA GLU A 184 8.06 17.68 -12.41
C GLU A 184 9.48 17.15 -12.23
N ASN A 185 10.20 17.63 -11.21
CA ASN A 185 11.54 17.17 -10.89
C ASN A 185 11.61 16.70 -9.44
N TRP A 186 12.42 15.67 -9.21
CA TRP A 186 12.58 15.03 -7.91
C TRP A 186 14.04 14.95 -7.51
N ARG A 187 14.34 15.22 -6.25
CA ARG A 187 15.66 15.03 -5.66
C ARG A 187 15.57 14.10 -4.44
N ALA A 188 16.57 13.25 -4.29
CA ALA A 188 16.71 12.42 -3.10
C ALA A 188 17.05 13.27 -1.87
N LEU A 189 16.59 12.81 -0.71
CA LEU A 189 16.92 13.36 0.60
C LEU A 189 17.82 12.39 1.36
N ASP A 190 18.55 12.90 2.37
CA ASP A 190 19.30 12.04 3.30
C ASP A 190 18.39 11.21 4.23
N ALA A 191 17.08 11.38 4.09
CA ALA A 191 16.05 10.64 4.82
C ALA A 191 15.81 9.26 4.20
N PHE A 192 16.79 8.37 4.28
CA PHE A 192 16.69 7.00 3.76
C PHE A 192 16.86 5.95 4.87
N ARG A 193 16.31 4.76 4.63
CA ARG A 193 16.22 3.64 5.56
C ARG A 193 16.86 2.40 4.91
N PRO A 194 18.11 2.05 5.22
CA PRO A 194 18.71 0.79 4.79
C PRO A 194 17.83 -0.40 5.19
N ASN A 195 17.76 -1.43 4.33
CA ASN A 195 16.99 -2.64 4.64
C ASN A 195 17.72 -3.49 5.71
N GLY A 196 17.60 -3.08 6.95
CA GLY A 196 18.23 -3.74 8.09
C GLY A 196 17.74 -3.18 9.43
N GLY A 197 17.94 -3.93 10.51
CA GLY A 197 17.51 -3.55 11.85
C GLY A 197 16.05 -3.12 11.90
N GLY A 198 15.76 -2.03 12.61
CA GLY A 198 14.41 -1.47 12.71
C GLY A 198 13.88 -0.85 11.41
N ASN A 199 14.77 -0.40 10.53
CA ASN A 199 14.41 0.23 9.27
C ASN A 199 13.77 -0.74 8.26
N LYS A 200 14.02 -2.04 8.38
CA LYS A 200 13.38 -3.06 7.53
C LYS A 200 11.84 -3.04 7.62
N LYS A 201 11.28 -2.49 8.69
CA LYS A 201 9.84 -2.34 8.93
C LYS A 201 9.19 -1.25 8.06
N PHE A 202 9.99 -0.43 7.36
CA PHE A 202 9.56 0.76 6.63
C PHE A 202 10.15 0.79 5.21
N GLN A 203 10.12 -0.34 4.51
CA GLN A 203 10.64 -0.44 3.14
C GLN A 203 9.61 -0.05 2.08
N MET A 204 8.33 -0.21 2.39
CA MET A 204 7.18 0.28 1.62
C MET A 204 6.18 0.92 2.59
N GLY A 205 5.05 1.39 2.06
CA GLY A 205 3.95 1.81 2.91
C GLY A 205 2.98 2.80 2.29
N ALA A 206 2.29 3.54 3.17
CA ALA A 206 1.33 4.57 2.80
C ALA A 206 1.49 5.80 3.70
N PHE A 207 1.22 6.98 3.14
CA PHE A 207 1.09 8.20 3.93
C PHE A 207 -0.38 8.52 4.24
N LEU A 208 -0.59 9.09 5.42
CA LEU A 208 -1.82 9.76 5.82
C LEU A 208 -1.46 11.08 6.49
N LYS A 209 -2.01 12.19 6.00
CA LYS A 209 -1.83 13.50 6.66
C LYS A 209 -3.10 13.88 7.41
N VAL A 210 -2.96 14.22 8.69
CA VAL A 210 -4.03 14.71 9.56
C VAL A 210 -3.57 16.02 10.19
N GLY A 211 -4.15 17.13 9.76
CA GLY A 211 -3.64 18.46 10.12
C GLY A 211 -2.19 18.62 9.70
N LYS A 212 -1.31 18.92 10.67
CA LYS A 212 0.15 19.03 10.45
C LYS A 212 0.92 17.74 10.68
N THR A 213 0.26 16.69 11.12
CA THR A 213 0.92 15.38 11.36
C THR A 213 0.88 14.52 10.12
N VAL A 214 2.04 14.07 9.68
CA VAL A 214 2.20 13.05 8.63
C VAL A 214 2.43 11.70 9.30
N TYR A 215 1.55 10.76 9.05
CA TYR A 215 1.67 9.35 9.45
C TYR A 215 2.25 8.55 8.29
N HIS A 216 3.17 7.65 8.58
CA HIS A 216 3.72 6.66 7.63
C HIS A 216 3.43 5.25 8.15
N TYR A 217 2.56 4.55 7.45
CA TYR A 217 2.29 3.12 7.66
C TYR A 217 3.33 2.36 6.87
N GLY A 218 4.31 1.78 7.55
CA GLY A 218 5.42 1.09 6.92
C GLY A 218 5.22 -0.42 6.90
N THR A 219 5.65 -1.07 5.82
CA THR A 219 5.76 -2.52 5.71
C THR A 219 7.20 -2.93 5.37
N PRO A 220 7.63 -4.13 5.71
CA PRO A 220 8.85 -4.71 5.13
C PRO A 220 8.74 -4.83 3.62
N ASP A 221 9.85 -5.16 2.96
CA ASP A 221 9.87 -5.57 1.58
C ASP A 221 9.07 -6.87 1.36
N GLY A 222 8.50 -7.02 0.16
CA GLY A 222 7.56 -8.10 -0.15
C GLY A 222 6.15 -7.86 0.43
N ARG A 223 5.27 -8.85 0.29
CA ARG A 223 3.83 -8.76 0.67
C ARG A 223 3.49 -9.51 1.95
N TRP A 224 4.48 -9.98 2.72
CA TRP A 224 4.27 -10.93 3.82
C TRP A 224 4.44 -10.33 5.21
N GLY A 225 4.77 -9.05 5.30
CA GLY A 225 4.96 -8.35 6.57
C GLY A 225 3.69 -7.84 7.21
N GLY A 226 3.79 -7.41 8.48
CA GLY A 226 2.79 -6.59 9.15
C GLY A 226 3.01 -5.11 8.89
N VAL A 227 2.06 -4.27 9.31
CA VAL A 227 2.13 -2.82 9.17
C VAL A 227 2.59 -2.18 10.48
N TYR A 228 3.58 -1.33 10.38
CA TYR A 228 4.15 -0.53 11.48
C TYR A 228 3.82 0.94 11.26
N LEU A 229 3.78 1.74 12.33
CA LEU A 229 3.37 3.13 12.21
C LEU A 229 4.43 4.09 12.75
N ALA A 230 4.74 5.09 11.95
CA ALA A 230 5.54 6.24 12.35
C ALA A 230 4.75 7.54 12.11
N ARG A 231 5.16 8.63 12.78
CA ARG A 231 4.59 9.96 12.57
C ARG A 231 5.64 11.04 12.71
N VAL A 232 5.36 12.20 12.10
CA VAL A 232 6.20 13.39 12.24
C VAL A 232 5.34 14.64 12.00
N ASP A 233 5.74 15.78 12.57
CA ASP A 233 5.21 17.08 12.13
C ASP A 233 5.68 17.37 10.71
N GLU A 234 4.80 17.89 9.84
CA GLU A 234 5.13 18.11 8.43
C GLU A 234 6.39 18.97 8.21
N LYS A 235 6.66 19.94 9.10
CA LYS A 235 7.88 20.79 9.04
C LYS A 235 9.18 20.01 9.23
N ASP A 236 9.12 18.86 9.88
CA ASP A 236 10.26 18.00 10.22
C ASP A 236 10.32 16.73 9.35
N ILE A 237 9.49 16.61 8.30
CA ILE A 237 9.34 15.40 7.48
C ILE A 237 10.68 14.90 6.89
N GLU A 238 11.58 15.81 6.54
CA GLU A 238 12.90 15.51 5.96
C GLU A 238 13.91 14.97 6.99
N ASN A 239 13.63 15.07 8.31
CA ASN A 239 14.53 14.68 9.38
C ASN A 239 14.05 13.40 10.09
N LEU A 240 14.61 12.23 9.74
CA LEU A 240 14.23 10.95 10.35
C LEU A 240 14.46 10.91 11.88
N GLY A 241 15.36 11.71 12.43
CA GLY A 241 15.59 11.85 13.87
C GLY A 241 14.41 12.48 14.63
N LYS A 242 13.49 13.14 13.90
CA LYS A 242 12.28 13.76 14.45
C LYS A 242 11.03 12.88 14.35
N TRP A 243 11.16 11.68 13.79
CA TRP A 243 10.04 10.75 13.65
C TRP A 243 9.81 9.99 14.96
N ASP A 244 8.53 9.86 15.34
CA ASP A 244 8.07 8.99 16.42
C ASP A 244 7.54 7.69 15.83
N TYR A 245 7.79 6.58 16.54
CA TYR A 245 7.37 5.23 16.15
C TYR A 245 6.39 4.67 17.17
N PHE A 246 5.27 4.12 16.71
CA PHE A 246 4.24 3.59 17.58
C PHE A 246 4.63 2.22 18.15
N SER A 247 4.62 2.11 19.48
CA SER A 247 5.05 0.91 20.20
C SER A 247 4.16 0.69 21.41
N TYR A 248 3.37 -0.39 21.43
CA TYR A 248 2.52 -0.78 22.56
C TYR A 248 1.72 0.39 23.17
N GLY A 249 1.03 1.17 22.34
CA GLY A 249 0.17 2.28 22.77
C GLY A 249 0.88 3.62 23.01
N ARG A 250 2.19 3.70 22.83
CA ARG A 250 2.98 4.93 23.03
C ARG A 250 3.85 5.26 21.80
N TRP A 251 4.34 6.50 21.75
CA TRP A 251 5.22 6.98 20.70
C TRP A 251 6.66 7.05 21.21
N VAL A 252 7.58 6.46 20.44
CA VAL A 252 9.01 6.39 20.78
C VAL A 252 9.79 7.17 19.71
N ARG A 253 10.50 8.21 20.14
CA ARG A 253 11.29 9.09 19.24
C ARG A 253 12.49 8.37 18.68
N ASN A 254 12.74 8.56 17.37
CA ASN A 254 13.96 8.14 16.66
C ASN A 254 14.35 6.67 16.85
N ASN A 255 13.39 5.77 17.03
CA ASN A 255 13.67 4.35 17.21
C ASN A 255 12.71 3.46 16.37
N PRO A 256 12.99 3.26 15.08
CA PRO A 256 12.16 2.38 14.23
C PRO A 256 12.13 0.92 14.72
N GLY A 257 13.17 0.49 15.44
CA GLY A 257 13.21 -0.86 16.04
C GLY A 257 12.13 -1.10 17.09
N ALA A 258 11.73 -0.06 17.81
CA ALA A 258 10.70 -0.15 18.84
C ALA A 258 9.27 -0.31 18.24
N ALA A 259 9.05 0.01 16.97
CA ALA A 259 7.72 -0.05 16.36
C ALA A 259 7.10 -1.46 16.51
N THR A 260 5.83 -1.50 16.95
CA THR A 260 5.03 -2.74 17.00
C THR A 260 3.96 -2.71 15.91
N PRO A 261 3.52 -3.87 15.39
CA PRO A 261 2.52 -3.91 14.34
C PRO A 261 1.20 -3.24 14.78
N VAL A 262 0.63 -2.42 13.91
CA VAL A 262 -0.72 -1.84 14.07
C VAL A 262 -1.76 -2.59 13.22
N MET A 263 -1.31 -3.31 12.18
CA MET A 263 -2.12 -4.25 11.42
C MET A 263 -1.30 -5.53 11.20
N GLY A 264 -2.00 -6.68 11.18
CA GLY A 264 -1.37 -8.00 11.02
C GLY A 264 -0.85 -8.26 9.61
N ALA A 265 0.02 -9.26 9.52
CA ALA A 265 0.50 -9.86 8.28
C ALA A 265 -0.57 -10.86 7.73
N PRO A 266 -0.54 -11.18 6.42
CA PRO A 266 0.30 -10.60 5.38
C PRO A 266 -0.23 -9.24 4.91
N THR A 267 0.63 -8.30 4.52
CA THR A 267 0.23 -7.01 3.97
C THR A 267 1.28 -6.53 2.96
N GLY A 268 0.85 -6.29 1.74
CA GLY A 268 1.64 -5.73 0.66
C GLY A 268 1.41 -4.23 0.47
N GLU A 269 1.32 -3.81 -0.79
CA GLU A 269 1.03 -2.43 -1.17
C GLU A 269 -0.30 -1.99 -0.56
N MET A 270 -0.33 -0.78 -0.04
CA MET A 270 -1.48 -0.30 0.73
C MET A 270 -1.72 1.19 0.57
N SER A 271 -2.92 1.62 0.91
CA SER A 271 -3.27 3.02 1.08
C SER A 271 -4.12 3.23 2.32
N VAL A 272 -4.08 4.43 2.89
CA VAL A 272 -4.85 4.81 4.07
C VAL A 272 -5.47 6.18 3.85
N ALA A 273 -6.74 6.34 4.22
CA ALA A 273 -7.46 7.60 4.13
C ALA A 273 -8.48 7.75 5.26
N TRP A 274 -8.96 8.97 5.48
CA TRP A 274 -10.18 9.23 6.23
C TRP A 274 -11.38 9.16 5.27
N ASN A 275 -12.46 8.49 5.69
CA ASN A 275 -13.70 8.45 4.94
C ASN A 275 -14.82 9.15 5.71
N ASP A 276 -15.35 10.24 5.15
CA ASP A 276 -16.37 11.08 5.82
C ASP A 276 -17.70 10.34 5.97
N TYR A 277 -18.05 9.46 5.02
CA TYR A 277 -19.30 8.69 5.09
C TYR A 277 -19.27 7.70 6.25
N LEU A 278 -18.19 6.94 6.41
CA LEU A 278 -18.06 6.00 7.53
C LEU A 278 -17.73 6.69 8.86
N GLY A 279 -17.16 7.90 8.83
CA GLY A 279 -16.60 8.57 10.00
C GLY A 279 -15.41 7.80 10.60
N LYS A 280 -14.61 7.13 9.74
CA LYS A 280 -13.50 6.26 10.13
C LYS A 280 -12.28 6.45 9.24
N TYR A 281 -11.12 6.11 9.77
CA TYR A 281 -9.96 5.80 8.95
C TYR A 281 -10.16 4.46 8.28
N ILE A 282 -9.78 4.38 7.01
CA ILE A 282 -9.88 3.17 6.18
C ILE A 282 -8.52 2.85 5.60
N SER A 283 -8.24 1.57 5.44
CA SER A 283 -7.07 1.06 4.74
C SER A 283 -7.50 0.03 3.71
N LEU A 284 -7.01 0.18 2.49
CA LEU A 284 -7.01 -0.89 1.49
C LEU A 284 -5.58 -1.44 1.38
N ALA A 285 -5.46 -2.75 1.34
CA ALA A 285 -4.16 -3.41 1.25
C ALA A 285 -4.22 -4.69 0.40
N SER A 286 -3.15 -4.93 -0.38
CA SER A 286 -2.91 -6.20 -1.06
C SER A 286 -2.63 -7.29 -0.02
N GLN A 287 -3.27 -8.43 -0.19
CA GLN A 287 -2.99 -9.66 0.52
C GLN A 287 -2.90 -10.83 -0.47
N ASP A 288 -2.54 -12.01 0.02
CA ASP A 288 -2.48 -13.24 -0.78
C ASP A 288 -3.81 -13.61 -1.46
N ILE A 289 -4.94 -13.28 -0.84
CA ILE A 289 -6.29 -13.58 -1.32
C ILE A 289 -6.96 -12.43 -2.10
N GLY A 290 -6.28 -11.28 -2.26
CA GLY A 290 -6.81 -10.09 -2.93
C GLY A 290 -6.67 -8.82 -2.11
N VAL A 291 -7.62 -7.89 -2.23
CA VAL A 291 -7.63 -6.62 -1.50
C VAL A 291 -8.54 -6.70 -0.29
N THR A 292 -8.02 -6.28 0.85
CA THR A 292 -8.79 -6.18 2.10
C THR A 292 -9.02 -4.73 2.50
N LEU A 293 -10.22 -4.46 3.03
CA LEU A 293 -10.62 -3.23 3.70
C LEU A 293 -10.48 -3.40 5.21
N ARG A 294 -9.81 -2.47 5.87
CA ARG A 294 -9.79 -2.33 7.34
C ARG A 294 -10.27 -0.95 7.74
N THR A 295 -10.86 -0.85 8.91
CA THR A 295 -11.33 0.42 9.48
C THR A 295 -10.82 0.63 10.90
N ALA A 296 -10.69 1.90 11.32
CA ALA A 296 -10.31 2.29 12.67
C ALA A 296 -10.85 3.67 13.04
N ASP A 297 -11.05 3.93 14.34
CA ASP A 297 -11.47 5.24 14.82
C ASP A 297 -10.30 6.22 15.00
N LYS A 298 -9.07 5.69 15.05
CA LYS A 298 -7.84 6.48 15.20
C LYS A 298 -6.78 6.03 14.20
N PRO A 299 -5.86 6.91 13.75
CA PRO A 299 -4.81 6.54 12.82
C PRO A 299 -3.96 5.34 13.29
N TRP A 300 -3.79 5.16 14.57
CA TRP A 300 -3.03 4.05 15.16
C TRP A 300 -3.87 2.84 15.54
N GLY A 301 -5.18 2.84 15.22
CA GLY A 301 -6.08 1.74 15.52
C GLY A 301 -6.82 1.84 16.87
N PRO A 302 -7.35 0.72 17.39
CA PRO A 302 -7.21 -0.62 16.80
C PRO A 302 -7.88 -0.73 15.42
N TRP A 303 -7.20 -1.39 14.50
CA TRP A 303 -7.73 -1.69 13.17
C TRP A 303 -8.51 -3.00 13.17
N THR A 304 -9.58 -3.06 12.38
CA THR A 304 -10.34 -4.30 12.18
C THR A 304 -9.48 -5.39 11.52
N SER A 305 -9.88 -6.66 11.61
CA SER A 305 -9.14 -7.81 11.04
C SER A 305 -8.99 -7.76 9.52
N GLY A 306 -9.87 -7.07 8.84
CA GLY A 306 -9.90 -6.94 7.39
C GLY A 306 -11.06 -7.70 6.75
N GLU A 307 -11.71 -7.07 5.79
CA GLU A 307 -12.79 -7.58 4.98
C GLU A 307 -12.29 -7.71 3.54
N LEU A 308 -12.41 -8.90 2.94
CA LEU A 308 -12.04 -9.12 1.54
C LEU A 308 -13.03 -8.41 0.62
N VAL A 309 -12.56 -7.41 -0.14
CA VAL A 309 -13.42 -6.55 -0.98
C VAL A 309 -13.16 -6.68 -2.48
N ALA A 310 -12.00 -7.16 -2.86
CA ALA A 310 -11.68 -7.50 -4.25
C ALA A 310 -10.88 -8.81 -4.23
N PRO A 311 -11.55 -9.98 -4.35
CA PRO A 311 -10.84 -11.25 -4.40
C PRO A 311 -9.99 -11.33 -5.67
N SER A 312 -8.80 -11.88 -5.55
CA SER A 312 -7.94 -12.23 -6.67
C SER A 312 -7.96 -13.75 -6.85
N ALA A 313 -8.15 -14.21 -8.06
CA ALA A 313 -8.06 -15.64 -8.38
C ALA A 313 -6.65 -16.21 -8.15
N ASP A 314 -5.68 -15.33 -8.14
CA ASP A 314 -4.26 -15.56 -7.94
C ASP A 314 -3.71 -14.34 -7.18
N PRO A 315 -2.95 -14.53 -6.08
CA PRO A 315 -2.41 -13.43 -5.28
C PRO A 315 -1.50 -12.47 -6.09
N TYR A 316 -1.22 -12.80 -7.33
CA TYR A 316 -0.35 -12.04 -8.23
C TYR A 316 -1.10 -11.32 -9.34
N THR A 317 -2.36 -11.66 -9.61
CA THR A 317 -3.11 -11.06 -10.73
C THR A 317 -3.62 -9.67 -10.41
N GLY A 318 -3.95 -9.37 -9.15
CA GLY A 318 -4.47 -8.08 -8.75
C GLY A 318 -3.81 -7.55 -7.47
N TYR A 319 -3.33 -6.30 -7.48
CA TYR A 319 -2.54 -5.72 -6.38
C TYR A 319 -2.56 -4.19 -6.38
N ALA A 320 -1.90 -3.59 -5.39
CA ALA A 320 -1.64 -2.17 -5.24
C ALA A 320 -2.92 -1.30 -5.24
N PRO A 321 -3.79 -1.47 -4.23
CA PRO A 321 -4.99 -0.65 -4.10
C PRO A 321 -4.64 0.72 -3.51
N TYR A 322 -4.73 1.79 -4.31
CA TYR A 322 -4.50 3.15 -3.81
C TYR A 322 -5.80 3.95 -3.86
N ILE A 323 -6.29 4.33 -2.67
CA ILE A 323 -7.51 5.12 -2.49
C ILE A 323 -7.34 6.48 -3.16
N HIS A 324 -8.32 6.86 -3.99
CA HIS A 324 -8.34 8.20 -4.56
C HIS A 324 -8.59 9.24 -3.46
N PRO A 325 -7.73 10.26 -3.30
CA PRO A 325 -7.77 11.18 -2.15
C PRO A 325 -9.09 11.95 -1.97
N TRP A 326 -9.83 12.16 -3.07
CA TRP A 326 -11.12 12.84 -3.01
C TRP A 326 -12.32 11.89 -2.88
N SER A 327 -12.08 10.60 -2.74
CA SER A 327 -13.12 9.57 -2.58
C SER A 327 -13.53 9.43 -1.10
N LYS A 328 -14.42 10.28 -0.63
CA LYS A 328 -14.81 10.40 0.78
C LYS A 328 -16.26 10.00 1.08
N GLY A 329 -17.03 9.69 0.04
CA GLY A 329 -18.46 9.34 0.13
C GLY A 329 -18.73 7.87 0.40
N SER A 330 -19.99 7.45 0.16
CA SER A 330 -20.45 6.06 0.28
C SER A 330 -19.94 5.14 -0.83
N THR A 331 -19.31 5.69 -1.87
CA THR A 331 -18.60 4.94 -2.91
C THR A 331 -17.12 5.28 -2.82
N LEU A 332 -16.31 4.28 -2.52
CA LEU A 332 -14.87 4.41 -2.47
C LEU A 332 -14.28 4.10 -3.84
N TYR A 333 -13.48 5.03 -4.39
CA TYR A 333 -12.74 4.82 -5.64
C TYR A 333 -11.26 4.61 -5.33
N PHE A 334 -10.62 3.69 -6.04
CA PHE A 334 -9.20 3.38 -5.86
C PHE A 334 -8.58 2.82 -7.14
N THR A 335 -7.29 2.99 -7.34
CA THR A 335 -6.55 2.32 -8.40
C THR A 335 -6.26 0.88 -8.02
N TYR A 336 -6.13 0.02 -9.03
CA TYR A 336 -5.85 -1.39 -8.88
C TYR A 336 -5.05 -1.88 -10.06
N SER A 337 -3.94 -2.53 -9.81
CA SER A 337 -3.07 -3.06 -10.85
C SER A 337 -3.42 -4.50 -11.16
N ILE A 338 -3.48 -4.84 -12.45
CA ILE A 338 -3.63 -6.21 -12.91
C ILE A 338 -2.38 -6.59 -13.69
N SER A 339 -1.66 -7.62 -13.21
CA SER A 339 -0.39 -8.05 -13.79
C SER A 339 -0.54 -8.62 -15.20
N ILE A 340 -1.65 -9.34 -15.46
CA ILE A 340 -1.99 -9.81 -16.81
C ILE A 340 -2.32 -8.60 -17.67
N GLY A 341 -1.50 -8.33 -18.68
CA GLY A 341 -1.58 -7.14 -19.51
C GLY A 341 -0.92 -5.90 -18.91
N TYR A 342 -0.51 -5.94 -17.64
CA TYR A 342 0.26 -4.93 -16.93
C TYR A 342 -0.37 -3.54 -16.99
N GLN A 343 -1.61 -3.42 -16.47
CA GLN A 343 -2.44 -2.23 -16.55
C GLN A 343 -3.02 -1.82 -15.21
N VAL A 344 -3.31 -0.52 -15.08
CA VAL A 344 -3.98 0.06 -13.93
C VAL A 344 -5.44 0.37 -14.26
N TYR A 345 -6.32 0.02 -13.34
CA TYR A 345 -7.76 0.21 -13.42
C TYR A 345 -8.24 1.12 -12.29
N LEU A 346 -9.30 1.88 -12.54
CA LEU A 346 -10.09 2.51 -11.50
C LEU A 346 -11.17 1.52 -11.05
N MET A 347 -11.22 1.29 -9.75
CA MET A 347 -12.22 0.46 -9.09
C MET A 347 -13.19 1.33 -8.28
N ARG A 348 -14.39 0.82 -8.05
CA ARG A 348 -15.33 1.37 -7.07
C ARG A 348 -15.76 0.29 -6.08
N LEU A 349 -15.89 0.68 -4.81
CA LEU A 349 -16.36 -0.16 -3.72
C LEU A 349 -17.51 0.56 -3.01
N PRO A 350 -18.74 0.04 -3.04
CA PRO A 350 -19.84 0.60 -2.27
C PRO A 350 -19.62 0.32 -0.78
N LEU A 351 -19.81 1.35 0.05
CA LEU A 351 -19.65 1.29 1.51
C LEU A 351 -21.01 1.33 2.21
N LYS A 352 -21.09 0.74 3.39
CA LYS A 352 -22.24 0.84 4.31
C LYS A 352 -21.77 1.14 5.73
N ARG A 353 -22.60 1.88 6.49
CA ARG A 353 -22.42 2.17 7.92
C ARG A 353 -22.82 0.98 8.79
#